data_201af02dd0bcf069800409b27aabe7fb
#
_entry.id   201af02dd0bcf069800409b27aabe7fb
#
_cell.length_a   1.000
_cell.length_b   1.000
_cell.length_c   1.000
_cell.angle_alpha   90.00
_cell.angle_beta   90.00
_cell.angle_gamma   90.00
#
_symmetry.space_group_name_H-M   'P 1'
#
loop_
_entity.id
_entity.type
_entity.pdbx_description
1 polymer ?
#
loop_
_entity_poly.entity_id
_entity_poly.type
_entity_poly.pdbx_seq_one_letter_code
_entity_poly.pdbx_strand_id
1 'polypeptide(L)'
;MKTDRKLLEKVWSKVDQKELVSLAMKLVDIPSTTGSEEPAARLLVEWLNERDIPAFYQEVEPGRGNMVGRLKGAGDGPTLMFNGHLDTALSSDPQDALFAGRIRPEWMARARKVKNLIYGSGIVNDKGPLCCSLMAAYALKKSGVKLKGDIVLTGVCSEIGRAPIDQYQGAPYRGKGIGMRYMLTHGVVADYAIVVEPSRLGITWAQAGAVFIKITVWGEPMYAPFVQHPKDLSKSKNAVVKMSTLIEPLEAWARRYEKEHTYKFGAGKLVPKVNIGAIMGGAPFKPNFSPAVCNLYVEAFTKPGTRPIDVLREVEEVLQGTGVEADSELYLSVLGYEAKGAEPLVDAMRGAYRAVRNRAPKPMQTELNSTYADLTILVEMGIPAIKCGPAPEDPNLRPATGEVQRVEDLVDATKMYCAAAIEVCNHLPRT
;
A
#
# COMPACT_ATOMS: atom_id res chain seq x y z
N MET A 1 6.55 7.98 27.01
CA MET A 1 7.61 8.70 26.27
C MET A 1 8.54 9.37 27.29
N LYS A 2 9.84 9.21 27.15
CA LYS A 2 10.86 9.78 28.04
C LYS A 2 11.33 11.16 27.60
N THR A 3 11.04 11.54 26.35
CA THR A 3 11.47 12.79 25.74
C THR A 3 10.82 14.01 26.40
N ASP A 4 11.64 15.01 26.78
CA ASP A 4 11.20 16.25 27.39
C ASP A 4 10.36 17.12 26.44
N ARG A 5 9.31 17.75 26.97
CA ARG A 5 8.39 18.63 26.22
C ARG A 5 9.12 19.84 25.61
N LYS A 6 10.05 20.44 26.29
CA LYS A 6 10.84 21.59 25.78
C LYS A 6 11.67 21.21 24.57
N LEU A 7 12.24 19.99 24.56
CA LEU A 7 12.97 19.45 23.40
C LEU A 7 12.05 19.27 22.20
N LEU A 8 10.86 18.71 22.42
CA LEU A 8 9.86 18.54 21.35
C LEU A 8 9.45 19.89 20.75
N GLU A 9 9.16 20.88 21.58
CA GLU A 9 8.78 22.23 21.12
C GLU A 9 9.90 22.91 20.33
N LYS A 10 11.16 22.75 20.76
CA LYS A 10 12.33 23.20 20.00
C LYS A 10 12.38 22.57 18.60
N VAL A 11 12.16 21.25 18.48
CA VAL A 11 12.17 20.55 17.20
C VAL A 11 10.95 20.94 16.35
N TRP A 12 9.75 20.96 16.95
CA TRP A 12 8.53 21.31 16.27
C TRP A 12 8.52 22.75 15.71
N SER A 13 9.25 23.67 16.36
CA SER A 13 9.43 25.03 15.83
C SER A 13 10.22 25.08 14.51
N LYS A 14 10.87 23.98 14.13
CA LYS A 14 11.61 23.84 12.86
C LYS A 14 10.79 23.16 11.76
N VAL A 15 9.59 22.69 12.06
CA VAL A 15 8.66 22.15 11.04
C VAL A 15 8.12 23.31 10.21
N ASP A 16 8.56 23.41 8.97
CA ASP A 16 8.10 24.44 8.04
C ASP A 16 6.91 23.92 7.24
N GLN A 17 5.71 24.38 7.59
CA GLN A 17 4.46 24.00 6.92
C GLN A 17 4.44 24.40 5.44
N LYS A 18 5.04 25.56 5.08
CA LYS A 18 5.04 26.03 3.68
C LYS A 18 5.91 25.14 2.82
N GLU A 19 7.07 24.78 3.34
CA GLU A 19 8.02 23.89 2.66
C GLU A 19 7.45 22.47 2.54
N LEU A 20 6.82 21.92 3.60
CA LEU A 20 6.13 20.64 3.57
C LEU A 20 5.05 20.58 2.50
N VAL A 21 4.17 21.60 2.45
CA VAL A 21 3.10 21.70 1.45
C VAL A 21 3.67 21.83 0.04
N SER A 22 4.73 22.64 -0.13
CA SER A 22 5.38 22.81 -1.43
C SER A 22 5.99 21.50 -1.94
N LEU A 23 6.69 20.76 -1.07
CA LEU A 23 7.27 19.46 -1.42
C LEU A 23 6.17 18.44 -1.79
N ALA A 24 5.13 18.34 -0.97
CA ALA A 24 4.02 17.41 -1.22
C ALA A 24 3.31 17.72 -2.55
N MET A 25 3.05 19.00 -2.84
CA MET A 25 2.44 19.39 -4.12
C MET A 25 3.35 19.11 -5.32
N LYS A 26 4.64 19.43 -5.24
CA LYS A 26 5.61 19.11 -6.29
C LYS A 26 5.69 17.60 -6.56
N LEU A 27 5.67 16.78 -5.50
CA LEU A 27 5.71 15.33 -5.65
C LEU A 27 4.42 14.79 -6.28
N VAL A 28 3.26 15.35 -5.91
CA VAL A 28 1.96 15.00 -6.54
C VAL A 28 1.93 15.36 -8.02
N ASP A 29 2.55 16.48 -8.43
CA ASP A 29 2.59 16.92 -9.82
C ASP A 29 3.45 16.01 -10.73
N ILE A 30 4.24 15.11 -10.16
CA ILE A 30 5.01 14.10 -10.91
C ILE A 30 4.16 12.85 -11.07
N PRO A 31 3.79 12.45 -12.31
CA PRO A 31 3.19 11.15 -12.55
C PRO A 31 4.16 10.03 -12.13
N SER A 32 3.70 9.12 -11.29
CA SER A 32 4.50 7.98 -10.84
C SER A 32 3.61 6.75 -10.66
N THR A 33 3.07 6.26 -11.77
CA THR A 33 2.41 4.95 -11.76
C THR A 33 3.44 3.85 -11.57
N THR A 34 2.99 2.68 -11.10
CA THR A 34 3.84 1.50 -10.98
C THR A 34 4.63 1.27 -12.28
N GLY A 35 5.95 1.24 -12.19
CA GLY A 35 6.87 1.12 -13.33
C GLY A 35 7.45 2.45 -13.84
N SER A 36 7.05 3.59 -13.28
CA SER A 36 7.49 4.93 -13.71
C SER A 36 7.85 5.84 -12.52
N GLU A 37 8.38 5.27 -11.46
CA GLU A 37 8.61 5.95 -10.18
C GLU A 37 9.90 6.78 -10.13
N GLU A 38 10.83 6.59 -11.07
CA GLU A 38 12.15 7.23 -11.07
C GLU A 38 12.12 8.76 -10.91
N PRO A 39 11.29 9.54 -11.66
CA PRO A 39 11.27 11.00 -11.49
C PRO A 39 10.87 11.44 -10.08
N ALA A 40 9.93 10.72 -9.45
CA ALA A 40 9.50 10.99 -8.09
C ALA A 40 10.61 10.67 -7.07
N ALA A 41 11.31 9.54 -7.23
CA ALA A 41 12.45 9.18 -6.39
C ALA A 41 13.59 10.21 -6.50
N ARG A 42 13.95 10.63 -7.71
CA ARG A 42 15.01 11.61 -7.94
C ARG A 42 14.70 12.99 -7.36
N LEU A 43 13.45 13.47 -7.47
CA LEU A 43 13.03 14.72 -6.80
C LEU A 43 13.34 14.66 -5.29
N LEU A 44 13.02 13.55 -4.63
CA LEU A 44 13.20 13.42 -3.20
C LEU A 44 14.69 13.26 -2.82
N VAL A 45 15.49 12.58 -3.64
CA VAL A 45 16.96 12.51 -3.48
C VAL A 45 17.58 13.90 -3.56
N GLU A 46 17.20 14.68 -4.56
CA GLU A 46 17.68 16.07 -4.74
C GLU A 46 17.26 16.92 -3.54
N TRP A 47 15.98 16.86 -3.13
CA TRP A 47 15.46 17.62 -2.00
C TRP A 47 16.22 17.34 -0.69
N LEU A 48 16.58 16.07 -0.41
CA LEU A 48 17.34 15.69 0.77
C LEU A 48 18.80 16.17 0.70
N ASN A 49 19.45 15.99 -0.46
CA ASN A 49 20.85 16.39 -0.66
C ASN A 49 21.03 17.90 -0.55
N GLU A 50 20.10 18.70 -1.10
CA GLU A 50 20.09 20.17 -0.93
C GLU A 50 20.00 20.60 0.54
N ARG A 51 19.57 19.71 1.44
CA ARG A 51 19.45 19.94 2.89
C ARG A 51 20.53 19.22 3.70
N ASP A 52 21.62 18.83 3.02
CA ASP A 52 22.73 18.03 3.56
C ASP A 52 22.27 16.78 4.33
N ILE A 53 21.22 16.12 3.88
CA ILE A 53 20.83 14.77 4.31
C ILE A 53 21.24 13.85 3.15
N PRO A 54 22.35 13.08 3.29
CA PRO A 54 22.82 12.24 2.22
C PRO A 54 21.75 11.28 1.74
N ALA A 55 21.49 11.30 0.43
CA ALA A 55 20.48 10.44 -0.21
C ALA A 55 20.98 10.01 -1.60
N PHE A 56 20.49 8.84 -2.04
CA PHE A 56 20.79 8.30 -3.35
C PHE A 56 19.57 7.62 -3.96
N TYR A 57 19.57 7.57 -5.28
CA TYR A 57 18.61 6.78 -6.06
C TYR A 57 19.15 5.36 -6.19
N GLN A 58 18.33 4.38 -5.80
CA GLN A 58 18.62 2.96 -5.95
C GLN A 58 17.77 2.42 -7.10
N GLU A 59 18.36 2.19 -8.25
CA GLU A 59 17.68 1.58 -9.39
C GLU A 59 17.30 0.13 -9.07
N VAL A 60 16.04 -0.21 -9.27
CA VAL A 60 15.49 -1.55 -9.11
C VAL A 60 15.32 -2.22 -10.47
N GLU A 61 14.81 -1.48 -11.43
CA GLU A 61 14.67 -1.84 -12.85
C GLU A 61 14.77 -0.56 -13.69
N PRO A 62 15.04 -0.64 -15.00
CA PRO A 62 15.07 0.54 -15.86
C PRO A 62 13.80 1.39 -15.72
N GLY A 63 13.97 2.68 -15.42
CA GLY A 63 12.90 3.66 -15.24
C GLY A 63 12.18 3.62 -13.89
N ARG A 64 12.59 2.75 -12.96
CA ARG A 64 12.01 2.66 -11.62
C ARG A 64 13.04 2.33 -10.54
N GLY A 65 12.86 2.92 -9.39
CA GLY A 65 13.76 2.68 -8.25
C GLY A 65 13.30 3.39 -6.98
N ASN A 66 14.11 3.21 -5.96
CA ASN A 66 13.86 3.71 -4.62
C ASN A 66 14.63 5.01 -4.36
N MET A 67 14.08 5.90 -3.54
CA MET A 67 14.81 6.92 -2.83
C MET A 67 15.29 6.38 -1.49
N VAL A 68 16.58 6.52 -1.18
CA VAL A 68 17.15 6.16 0.12
C VAL A 68 17.93 7.33 0.67
N GLY A 69 17.56 7.81 1.86
CA GLY A 69 18.26 8.88 2.57
C GLY A 69 18.64 8.45 3.99
N ARG A 70 19.69 9.09 4.56
CA ARG A 70 20.13 8.76 5.91
C ARG A 70 20.56 10.01 6.69
N LEU A 71 19.86 10.28 7.80
CA LEU A 71 20.31 11.24 8.79
C LEU A 71 21.11 10.51 9.87
N LYS A 72 22.41 10.78 9.92
CA LYS A 72 23.34 10.15 10.87
C LYS A 72 23.12 10.61 12.30
N GLY A 73 23.05 9.65 13.22
CA GLY A 73 23.17 9.82 14.67
C GLY A 73 24.59 9.67 15.16
N ALA A 74 24.78 9.54 16.47
CA ALA A 74 26.08 9.29 17.11
C ALA A 74 26.58 7.84 16.95
N GLY A 75 25.70 6.89 16.59
CA GLY A 75 26.03 5.51 16.27
C GLY A 75 25.81 4.49 17.39
N ASP A 76 25.39 4.92 18.59
CA ASP A 76 25.18 4.09 19.77
C ASP A 76 23.69 3.82 20.13
N GLY A 77 22.77 4.24 19.27
CA GLY A 77 21.33 3.99 19.37
C GLY A 77 20.77 3.14 18.22
N PRO A 78 19.50 2.68 18.34
CA PRO A 78 18.84 1.94 17.28
C PRO A 78 18.52 2.82 16.08
N THR A 79 18.61 2.24 14.89
CA THR A 79 18.22 2.88 13.63
C THR A 79 16.71 2.81 13.45
N LEU A 80 16.08 3.94 13.11
CA LEU A 80 14.67 4.01 12.75
C LEU A 80 14.51 4.28 11.25
N MET A 81 13.76 3.42 10.57
CA MET A 81 13.34 3.64 9.19
C MET A 81 11.95 4.29 9.13
N PHE A 82 11.80 5.33 8.31
CA PHE A 82 10.50 5.77 7.80
C PHE A 82 10.38 5.32 6.36
N ASN A 83 9.34 4.53 6.09
CA ASN A 83 9.06 3.99 4.76
C ASN A 83 7.73 4.49 4.23
N GLY A 84 7.72 4.93 2.97
CA GLY A 84 6.53 5.17 2.18
C GLY A 84 6.77 4.78 0.74
N HIS A 85 5.72 4.73 -0.08
CA HIS A 85 5.84 4.36 -1.49
C HIS A 85 5.67 5.55 -2.44
N LEU A 86 6.22 5.40 -3.65
CA LEU A 86 6.25 6.44 -4.68
C LEU A 86 5.15 6.28 -5.72
N ASP A 87 4.73 5.04 -5.96
CA ASP A 87 3.72 4.75 -6.97
C ASP A 87 2.30 5.11 -6.52
N THR A 88 1.44 5.39 -7.50
CA THR A 88 0.05 5.78 -7.28
C THR A 88 -0.91 4.78 -7.91
N ALA A 89 -2.01 4.47 -7.18
CA ALA A 89 -3.03 3.51 -7.61
C ALA A 89 -3.88 4.04 -8.77
N LEU A 90 -4.19 5.33 -8.73
CA LEU A 90 -5.00 6.02 -9.73
C LEU A 90 -4.15 7.05 -10.45
N SER A 91 -4.23 7.05 -11.76
CA SER A 91 -3.46 7.94 -12.63
C SER A 91 -4.28 8.39 -13.82
N SER A 92 -3.69 9.21 -14.67
CA SER A 92 -4.22 9.55 -15.99
C SER A 92 -3.87 8.52 -17.06
N ASP A 93 -3.39 7.34 -16.68
CA ASP A 93 -3.08 6.26 -17.62
C ASP A 93 -4.38 5.79 -18.30
N PRO A 94 -4.42 5.69 -19.65
CA PRO A 94 -5.57 5.16 -20.37
C PRO A 94 -6.03 3.78 -19.88
N GLN A 95 -5.14 2.97 -19.31
CA GLN A 95 -5.49 1.67 -18.73
C GLN A 95 -6.43 1.78 -17.54
N ASP A 96 -6.38 2.88 -16.78
CA ASP A 96 -7.29 3.09 -15.65
C ASP A 96 -8.75 3.21 -16.11
N ALA A 97 -9.00 3.58 -17.37
CA ALA A 97 -10.34 3.58 -17.95
C ALA A 97 -10.93 2.18 -18.07
N LEU A 98 -10.12 1.11 -18.12
CA LEU A 98 -10.60 -0.26 -18.23
C LEU A 98 -11.48 -0.66 -17.03
N PHE A 99 -11.09 -0.26 -15.83
CA PHE A 99 -11.87 -0.56 -14.61
C PHE A 99 -12.79 0.58 -14.19
N ALA A 100 -12.45 1.83 -14.52
CA ALA A 100 -13.21 3.01 -14.11
C ALA A 100 -14.25 3.47 -15.14
N GLY A 101 -14.25 2.89 -16.34
CA GLY A 101 -15.11 3.28 -17.46
C GLY A 101 -14.70 4.58 -18.15
N ARG A 102 -13.93 5.45 -17.50
CA ARG A 102 -13.37 6.68 -18.04
C ARG A 102 -12.24 7.19 -17.14
N ILE A 103 -11.31 7.98 -17.72
CA ILE A 103 -10.33 8.74 -16.96
C ILE A 103 -11.04 9.92 -16.28
N ARG A 104 -10.67 10.21 -15.04
CA ARG A 104 -11.25 11.30 -14.24
C ARG A 104 -10.20 12.35 -13.95
N PRO A 105 -10.53 13.65 -14.09
CA PRO A 105 -9.60 14.76 -13.85
C PRO A 105 -8.94 14.72 -12.46
N GLU A 106 -9.67 14.28 -11.45
CA GLU A 106 -9.18 14.17 -10.07
C GLU A 106 -8.12 13.09 -9.85
N TRP A 107 -7.92 12.18 -10.83
CA TRP A 107 -6.86 11.17 -10.79
C TRP A 107 -5.56 11.62 -11.47
N MET A 108 -5.59 12.78 -12.10
CA MET A 108 -4.40 13.32 -12.75
C MET A 108 -3.34 13.69 -11.70
N ALA A 109 -2.08 13.52 -12.07
CA ALA A 109 -0.93 14.00 -11.30
C ALA A 109 -0.88 15.55 -11.35
N ARG A 110 -1.80 16.18 -10.66
CA ARG A 110 -1.96 17.63 -10.59
C ARG A 110 -2.40 18.06 -9.20
N ALA A 111 -1.47 18.64 -8.47
CA ALA A 111 -1.76 19.16 -7.14
C ALA A 111 -2.58 20.46 -7.19
N ARG A 112 -3.57 20.56 -6.33
CA ARG A 112 -4.35 21.79 -6.15
C ARG A 112 -4.57 22.04 -4.67
N LYS A 113 -4.21 23.25 -4.18
CA LYS A 113 -4.48 23.65 -2.81
C LYS A 113 -5.67 24.59 -2.78
N VAL A 114 -6.66 24.29 -1.95
CA VAL A 114 -7.83 25.14 -1.68
C VAL A 114 -7.95 25.30 -0.17
N LYS A 115 -7.73 26.52 0.32
CA LYS A 115 -7.68 26.80 1.77
C LYS A 115 -6.67 25.86 2.47
N ASN A 116 -7.15 25.02 3.35
CA ASN A 116 -6.35 24.07 4.16
C ASN A 116 -6.37 22.63 3.59
N LEU A 117 -6.86 22.46 2.38
CA LEU A 117 -6.95 21.15 1.70
C LEU A 117 -6.04 21.11 0.49
N ILE A 118 -5.34 19.99 0.31
CA ILE A 118 -4.55 19.65 -0.88
C ILE A 118 -5.25 18.50 -1.59
N TYR A 119 -5.46 18.65 -2.89
CA TYR A 119 -6.06 17.66 -3.79
C TYR A 119 -5.01 17.15 -4.76
N GLY A 120 -5.10 15.90 -5.15
CA GLY A 120 -4.28 15.29 -6.20
C GLY A 120 -3.99 13.83 -5.92
N SER A 121 -3.75 13.06 -6.98
CA SER A 121 -3.44 11.62 -6.86
C SER A 121 -2.14 11.40 -6.09
N GLY A 122 -2.16 10.51 -5.09
CA GLY A 122 -1.04 10.21 -4.22
C GLY A 122 -0.89 11.15 -3.01
N ILE A 123 -1.68 12.23 -2.88
CA ILE A 123 -1.54 13.14 -1.72
C ILE A 123 -1.87 12.45 -0.39
N VAL A 124 -2.71 11.43 -0.40
CA VAL A 124 -3.02 10.60 0.76
C VAL A 124 -2.19 9.31 0.73
N ASN A 125 -2.10 8.66 -0.43
CA ASN A 125 -1.46 7.35 -0.58
C ASN A 125 -0.41 7.35 -1.71
N ASP A 126 0.89 7.63 -1.47
CA ASP A 126 1.50 7.85 -0.15
C ASP A 126 2.42 9.10 -0.15
N LYS A 127 2.38 9.93 -1.20
CA LYS A 127 3.29 11.07 -1.43
C LYS A 127 3.26 12.10 -0.31
N GLY A 128 2.06 12.44 0.20
CA GLY A 128 1.93 13.39 1.31
C GLY A 128 2.53 12.86 2.62
N PRO A 129 2.15 11.65 3.08
CA PRO A 129 2.75 10.99 4.24
C PRO A 129 4.27 10.84 4.14
N LEU A 130 4.78 10.46 2.97
CA LEU A 130 6.23 10.36 2.72
C LEU A 130 6.93 11.71 2.92
N CYS A 131 6.37 12.82 2.42
CA CYS A 131 6.92 14.15 2.66
C CYS A 131 6.95 14.54 4.14
N CYS A 132 6.02 14.02 4.97
CA CYS A 132 6.04 14.26 6.41
C CYS A 132 7.29 13.64 7.08
N SER A 133 7.70 12.45 6.67
CA SER A 133 8.89 11.79 7.21
C SER A 133 10.18 12.51 6.83
N LEU A 134 10.27 12.99 5.58
CA LEU A 134 11.42 13.78 5.12
C LEU A 134 11.51 15.12 5.86
N MET A 135 10.38 15.82 6.01
CA MET A 135 10.31 17.08 6.77
C MET A 135 10.64 16.86 8.26
N ALA A 136 10.25 15.73 8.84
CA ALA A 136 10.60 15.41 10.23
C ALA A 136 12.12 15.24 10.39
N ALA A 137 12.79 14.51 9.52
CA ALA A 137 14.25 14.38 9.54
C ALA A 137 14.95 15.73 9.36
N TYR A 138 14.45 16.57 8.46
CA TYR A 138 14.99 17.91 8.25
C TYR A 138 14.77 18.83 9.47
N ALA A 139 13.60 18.80 10.09
CA ALA A 139 13.34 19.57 11.33
C ALA A 139 14.24 19.12 12.49
N LEU A 140 14.46 17.81 12.66
CA LEU A 140 15.41 17.26 13.61
C LEU A 140 16.82 17.78 13.36
N LYS A 141 17.30 17.73 12.13
CA LYS A 141 18.61 18.28 11.75
C LYS A 141 18.71 19.77 12.06
N LYS A 142 17.74 20.59 11.61
CA LYS A 142 17.71 22.05 11.84
C LYS A 142 17.65 22.43 13.32
N SER A 143 17.06 21.60 14.17
CA SER A 143 16.98 21.85 15.60
C SER A 143 18.30 21.63 16.33
N GLY A 144 19.26 20.95 15.70
CA GLY A 144 20.52 20.55 16.30
C GLY A 144 20.37 19.49 17.42
N VAL A 145 19.24 18.79 17.47
CA VAL A 145 19.06 17.67 18.40
C VAL A 145 20.05 16.55 18.06
N LYS A 146 20.65 15.96 19.09
CA LYS A 146 21.54 14.81 18.94
C LYS A 146 20.75 13.53 19.08
N LEU A 147 20.71 12.73 18.02
CA LEU A 147 20.20 11.37 18.06
C LEU A 147 21.36 10.40 18.27
N LYS A 148 21.12 9.35 19.04
CA LYS A 148 22.08 8.24 19.17
C LYS A 148 22.04 7.33 17.95
N GLY A 149 20.86 6.92 17.51
CA GLY A 149 20.65 6.12 16.31
C GLY A 149 20.46 6.95 15.06
N ASP A 150 20.61 6.30 13.91
CA ASP A 150 20.36 6.88 12.58
C ASP A 150 18.86 6.93 12.27
N ILE A 151 18.46 7.86 11.40
CA ILE A 151 17.18 7.80 10.70
C ILE A 151 17.42 7.41 9.25
N VAL A 152 16.76 6.37 8.79
CA VAL A 152 16.70 5.96 7.37
C VAL A 152 15.37 6.44 6.79
N LEU A 153 15.43 7.11 5.63
CA LEU A 153 14.28 7.63 4.91
C LEU A 153 14.17 6.86 3.60
N THR A 154 13.02 6.26 3.33
CA THR A 154 12.85 5.45 2.13
C THR A 154 11.53 5.78 1.44
N GLY A 155 11.63 6.05 0.13
CA GLY A 155 10.49 6.10 -0.78
C GLY A 155 10.67 4.97 -1.78
N VAL A 156 9.85 3.93 -1.67
CA VAL A 156 10.02 2.72 -2.47
C VAL A 156 9.09 2.69 -3.68
N CYS A 157 9.52 2.04 -4.74
CA CYS A 157 8.71 1.75 -5.91
C CYS A 157 7.89 0.46 -5.72
N SER A 158 6.85 0.26 -6.51
CA SER A 158 6.13 -1.03 -6.64
C SER A 158 5.34 -1.52 -5.44
N GLU A 159 4.79 -0.66 -4.63
CA GLU A 159 3.92 -1.08 -3.52
C GLU A 159 2.53 -1.45 -4.02
N ILE A 160 1.97 -0.67 -4.95
CA ILE A 160 0.59 -0.80 -5.42
C ILE A 160 0.30 -2.18 -6.03
N GLY A 161 -0.93 -2.64 -5.86
CA GLY A 161 -1.39 -3.98 -6.20
C GLY A 161 -1.55 -4.24 -7.70
N ARG A 162 -0.45 -4.27 -8.44
CA ARG A 162 -0.41 -4.78 -9.82
C ARG A 162 0.35 -6.10 -9.87
N ALA A 163 -0.08 -7.03 -10.72
CA ALA A 163 0.54 -8.33 -10.88
C ALA A 163 0.65 -8.69 -12.37
N PRO A 164 1.81 -9.22 -12.82
CA PRO A 164 1.96 -9.66 -14.19
C PRO A 164 1.12 -10.90 -14.44
N ILE A 165 0.29 -10.85 -15.50
CA ILE A 165 -0.57 -11.96 -15.90
C ILE A 165 -0.90 -11.84 -17.42
N ASP A 166 -0.96 -12.95 -18.12
CA ASP A 166 -1.28 -13.05 -19.55
C ASP A 166 -0.48 -12.03 -20.40
N GLN A 167 -1.15 -11.12 -21.12
CA GLN A 167 -0.51 -10.06 -21.92
C GLN A 167 0.01 -8.88 -21.07
N TYR A 168 -0.32 -8.79 -19.81
CA TYR A 168 0.09 -7.73 -18.92
C TYR A 168 1.43 -8.10 -18.25
N GLN A 169 2.55 -7.80 -18.90
CA GLN A 169 3.90 -8.19 -18.48
C GLN A 169 4.83 -6.97 -18.38
N GLY A 170 5.92 -7.13 -17.62
CA GLY A 170 6.95 -6.09 -17.47
C GLY A 170 6.76 -5.17 -16.26
N ALA A 171 7.62 -4.16 -16.16
CA ALA A 171 7.71 -3.27 -15.00
C ALA A 171 6.36 -2.59 -14.60
N PRO A 172 5.51 -2.13 -15.53
CA PRO A 172 4.23 -1.50 -15.19
C PRO A 172 3.25 -2.41 -14.44
N TYR A 173 3.44 -3.72 -14.49
CA TYR A 173 2.58 -4.72 -13.86
C TYR A 173 3.21 -5.42 -12.66
N ARG A 174 4.44 -5.06 -12.28
CA ARG A 174 5.14 -5.63 -11.11
C ARG A 174 5.01 -4.72 -9.91
N GLY A 175 4.03 -4.99 -9.07
CA GLY A 175 3.76 -4.33 -7.79
C GLY A 175 4.04 -5.22 -6.58
N LYS A 176 3.34 -4.95 -5.48
CA LYS A 176 3.37 -5.72 -4.22
C LYS A 176 4.77 -5.83 -3.59
N GLY A 177 5.46 -4.68 -3.48
CA GLY A 177 6.63 -4.51 -2.63
C GLY A 177 7.96 -4.98 -3.22
N ILE A 178 8.10 -5.04 -4.56
CA ILE A 178 9.37 -5.37 -5.20
C ILE A 178 10.47 -4.39 -4.79
N GLY A 179 10.18 -3.08 -4.77
CA GLY A 179 11.15 -2.05 -4.37
C GLY A 179 11.61 -2.20 -2.93
N MET A 180 10.68 -2.46 -2.00
CA MET A 180 11.01 -2.70 -0.59
C MET A 180 11.88 -3.94 -0.42
N ARG A 181 11.51 -5.05 -1.05
CA ARG A 181 12.26 -6.31 -0.97
C ARG A 181 13.66 -6.15 -1.55
N TYR A 182 13.78 -5.48 -2.70
CA TYR A 182 15.07 -5.18 -3.32
C TYR A 182 15.94 -4.34 -2.38
N MET A 183 15.39 -3.28 -1.80
CA MET A 183 16.10 -2.39 -0.90
C MET A 183 16.66 -3.12 0.33
N LEU A 184 15.83 -3.92 1.00
CA LEU A 184 16.24 -4.67 2.19
C LEU A 184 17.33 -5.70 1.88
N THR A 185 17.21 -6.44 0.77
CA THR A 185 18.21 -7.44 0.34
C THR A 185 19.52 -6.81 -0.14
N HIS A 186 19.54 -5.50 -0.42
CA HIS A 186 20.74 -4.73 -0.78
C HIS A 186 21.27 -3.88 0.39
N GLY A 187 20.97 -4.28 1.62
CA GLY A 187 21.64 -3.77 2.82
C GLY A 187 21.06 -2.48 3.43
N VAL A 188 19.91 -2.00 2.96
CA VAL A 188 19.21 -0.89 3.59
C VAL A 188 18.25 -1.41 4.64
N VAL A 189 18.75 -1.54 5.88
CA VAL A 189 18.02 -2.13 7.03
C VAL A 189 17.97 -1.16 8.21
N ALA A 190 17.11 -1.46 9.18
CA ALA A 190 16.95 -0.70 10.42
C ALA A 190 16.55 -1.63 11.57
N ASP A 191 16.70 -1.16 12.81
CA ASP A 191 16.24 -1.88 14.01
C ASP A 191 14.71 -1.78 14.16
N TYR A 192 14.11 -0.65 13.74
CA TYR A 192 12.66 -0.41 13.78
C TYR A 192 12.20 0.30 12.52
N ALA A 193 10.94 0.11 12.12
CA ALA A 193 10.38 0.81 10.99
C ALA A 193 8.97 1.36 11.23
N ILE A 194 8.70 2.55 10.69
CA ILE A 194 7.37 3.15 10.61
C ILE A 194 7.01 3.28 9.14
N VAL A 195 5.99 2.54 8.71
CA VAL A 195 5.36 2.71 7.40
C VAL A 195 4.39 3.88 7.52
N VAL A 196 4.65 4.93 6.74
CA VAL A 196 3.93 6.21 6.88
C VAL A 196 2.59 6.26 6.18
N GLU A 197 2.19 5.16 5.56
CA GLU A 197 0.93 5.04 4.81
C GLU A 197 -0.31 5.43 5.61
N PRO A 198 -1.40 5.80 4.90
CA PRO A 198 -2.60 6.36 5.49
C PRO A 198 -3.26 5.41 6.50
N SER A 199 -3.42 5.90 7.72
CA SER A 199 -4.07 5.20 8.84
C SER A 199 -4.94 6.12 9.70
N ARG A 200 -5.16 7.36 9.27
CA ARG A 200 -5.77 8.43 10.09
C ARG A 200 -5.05 8.64 11.41
N LEU A 201 -3.72 8.48 11.39
CA LEU A 201 -2.85 8.48 12.56
C LEU A 201 -3.19 7.38 13.59
N GLY A 202 -3.99 6.37 13.21
CA GLY A 202 -4.12 5.13 13.96
C GLY A 202 -2.83 4.31 13.86
N ILE A 203 -2.57 3.48 14.86
CA ILE A 203 -1.35 2.69 14.94
C ILE A 203 -1.70 1.22 14.79
N THR A 204 -1.12 0.55 13.79
CA THR A 204 -1.28 -0.89 13.60
C THR A 204 0.08 -1.56 13.40
N TRP A 205 0.17 -2.83 13.80
CA TRP A 205 1.36 -3.67 13.65
C TRP A 205 1.03 -5.03 13.03
N ALA A 206 -0.19 -5.17 12.50
CA ALA A 206 -0.58 -6.29 11.68
C ALA A 206 -1.13 -5.80 10.36
N GLN A 207 -0.86 -6.53 9.29
CA GLN A 207 -1.25 -6.19 7.94
C GLN A 207 -1.69 -7.44 7.18
N ALA A 208 -2.67 -7.28 6.29
CA ALA A 208 -3.12 -8.35 5.43
C ALA A 208 -2.07 -8.71 4.38
N GLY A 209 -2.01 -9.99 4.03
CA GLY A 209 -1.43 -10.45 2.78
C GLY A 209 -2.45 -10.38 1.64
N ALA A 210 -2.04 -10.85 0.47
CA ALA A 210 -2.93 -10.96 -0.69
C ALA A 210 -2.56 -12.18 -1.55
N VAL A 211 -3.56 -12.78 -2.15
CA VAL A 211 -3.45 -13.91 -3.07
C VAL A 211 -4.22 -13.57 -4.33
N PHE A 212 -3.56 -13.72 -5.48
CA PHE A 212 -4.14 -13.45 -6.79
C PHE A 212 -4.33 -14.76 -7.52
N ILE A 213 -5.56 -15.07 -7.89
CA ILE A 213 -5.97 -16.32 -8.49
C ILE A 213 -6.62 -16.04 -9.85
N LYS A 214 -6.19 -16.77 -10.89
CA LYS A 214 -6.86 -16.82 -12.17
C LYS A 214 -7.63 -18.14 -12.25
N ILE A 215 -8.89 -18.06 -12.66
CA ILE A 215 -9.75 -19.21 -12.91
C ILE A 215 -10.04 -19.24 -14.41
N THR A 216 -9.70 -20.34 -15.07
CA THR A 216 -9.93 -20.54 -16.51
C THR A 216 -11.05 -21.53 -16.71
N VAL A 217 -12.09 -21.11 -17.38
CA VAL A 217 -13.20 -21.98 -17.81
C VAL A 217 -13.07 -22.32 -19.28
N TRP A 218 -13.17 -23.58 -19.57
CA TRP A 218 -13.06 -24.13 -20.93
C TRP A 218 -14.41 -24.34 -21.57
N GLY A 219 -14.49 -24.04 -22.85
CA GLY A 219 -15.62 -24.27 -23.74
C GLY A 219 -15.17 -24.80 -25.09
N GLU A 220 -16.04 -24.70 -26.07
CA GLU A 220 -15.76 -25.09 -27.46
C GLU A 220 -16.07 -23.93 -28.41
N PRO A 221 -15.20 -23.62 -29.39
CA PRO A 221 -15.51 -22.62 -30.39
C PRO A 221 -16.59 -23.17 -31.34
N MET A 222 -17.71 -22.45 -31.42
CA MET A 222 -18.83 -22.87 -32.25
C MET A 222 -19.42 -21.68 -32.99
N TYR A 223 -19.68 -21.86 -34.31
CA TYR A 223 -20.36 -20.83 -35.10
C TYR A 223 -21.81 -20.67 -34.64
N ALA A 224 -22.25 -19.42 -34.46
CA ALA A 224 -23.50 -19.07 -33.80
C ALA A 224 -24.76 -19.87 -34.24
N PRO A 225 -25.01 -20.19 -35.54
CA PRO A 225 -26.15 -20.99 -35.92
C PRO A 225 -26.16 -22.41 -35.36
N PHE A 226 -25.05 -22.93 -34.87
CA PHE A 226 -24.93 -24.29 -34.32
C PHE A 226 -24.87 -24.30 -32.79
N VAL A 227 -24.90 -23.13 -32.12
CA VAL A 227 -24.87 -23.03 -30.66
C VAL A 227 -26.13 -23.61 -30.07
N GLN A 228 -25.95 -24.49 -29.09
CA GLN A 228 -27.04 -25.02 -28.27
C GLN A 228 -27.15 -24.27 -26.95
N HIS A 229 -28.38 -24.12 -26.47
CA HIS A 229 -28.67 -23.40 -25.20
C HIS A 229 -29.24 -24.40 -24.16
N PRO A 230 -28.37 -25.13 -23.42
CA PRO A 230 -28.82 -26.05 -22.38
C PRO A 230 -29.48 -25.28 -21.20
N LYS A 231 -30.48 -25.91 -20.55
CA LYS A 231 -31.09 -25.37 -19.36
C LYS A 231 -30.09 -25.26 -18.21
N ASP A 232 -29.23 -26.25 -18.07
CA ASP A 232 -28.10 -26.25 -17.15
C ASP A 232 -26.91 -25.55 -17.83
N LEU A 233 -26.66 -24.30 -17.41
CA LEU A 233 -25.62 -23.43 -18.00
C LEU A 233 -24.21 -24.00 -17.80
N SER A 234 -23.98 -24.84 -16.80
CA SER A 234 -22.69 -25.50 -16.58
C SER A 234 -22.28 -26.42 -17.74
N LYS A 235 -23.26 -26.89 -18.49
CA LYS A 235 -23.09 -27.75 -19.67
C LYS A 235 -23.00 -26.99 -21.00
N SER A 236 -23.03 -25.65 -20.95
CA SER A 236 -22.88 -24.84 -22.18
C SER A 236 -21.50 -25.06 -22.78
N LYS A 237 -21.43 -25.10 -24.11
CA LYS A 237 -20.15 -25.08 -24.82
C LYS A 237 -19.50 -23.70 -24.88
N ASN A 238 -20.25 -22.63 -24.56
CA ASN A 238 -19.77 -21.28 -24.52
C ASN A 238 -19.11 -21.01 -23.14
N ALA A 239 -17.81 -20.79 -23.11
CA ALA A 239 -17.05 -20.56 -21.87
C ALA A 239 -17.55 -19.34 -21.07
N VAL A 240 -18.04 -18.27 -21.73
CA VAL A 240 -18.60 -17.09 -21.05
C VAL A 240 -19.92 -17.44 -20.35
N VAL A 241 -20.75 -18.28 -20.97
CA VAL A 241 -22.00 -18.77 -20.36
C VAL A 241 -21.70 -19.67 -19.17
N LYS A 242 -20.76 -20.61 -19.30
CA LYS A 242 -20.31 -21.43 -18.16
C LYS A 242 -19.78 -20.58 -17.02
N MET A 243 -18.95 -19.55 -17.29
CA MET A 243 -18.36 -18.67 -16.29
C MET A 243 -19.43 -17.99 -15.42
N SER A 244 -20.60 -17.67 -15.98
CA SER A 244 -21.68 -17.04 -15.21
C SER A 244 -22.15 -17.89 -14.01
N THR A 245 -22.00 -19.21 -14.10
CA THR A 245 -22.41 -20.13 -13.00
C THR A 245 -21.41 -20.18 -11.85
N LEU A 246 -20.22 -19.61 -12.00
CA LEU A 246 -19.19 -19.56 -10.96
C LEU A 246 -19.33 -18.31 -10.07
N ILE A 247 -19.95 -17.23 -10.57
CA ILE A 247 -19.96 -15.93 -9.89
C ILE A 247 -20.67 -16.02 -8.54
N GLU A 248 -21.89 -16.56 -8.47
CA GLU A 248 -22.65 -16.66 -7.23
C GLU A 248 -21.99 -17.59 -6.19
N PRO A 249 -21.51 -18.79 -6.51
CA PRO A 249 -20.75 -19.63 -5.60
C PRO A 249 -19.49 -18.96 -5.05
N LEU A 250 -18.74 -18.22 -5.88
CA LEU A 250 -17.55 -17.48 -5.45
C LEU A 250 -17.92 -16.32 -4.53
N GLU A 251 -19.00 -15.58 -4.82
CA GLU A 251 -19.50 -14.52 -3.92
C GLU A 251 -20.04 -15.10 -2.60
N ALA A 252 -20.64 -16.28 -2.62
CA ALA A 252 -21.05 -16.98 -1.40
C ALA A 252 -19.85 -17.42 -0.56
N TRP A 253 -18.79 -17.92 -1.23
CA TRP A 253 -17.51 -18.22 -0.58
C TRP A 253 -16.86 -16.95 -0.01
N ALA A 254 -16.83 -15.85 -0.74
CA ALA A 254 -16.27 -14.58 -0.30
C ALA A 254 -16.91 -14.11 1.03
N ARG A 255 -18.24 -14.15 1.13
CA ARG A 255 -18.97 -13.80 2.37
C ARG A 255 -18.62 -14.71 3.54
N ARG A 256 -18.45 -16.02 3.31
CA ARG A 256 -18.04 -17.00 4.31
C ARG A 256 -16.58 -16.79 4.72
N TYR A 257 -15.68 -16.63 3.73
CA TYR A 257 -14.26 -16.38 3.90
C TYR A 257 -13.99 -15.16 4.80
N GLU A 258 -14.62 -14.02 4.53
CA GLU A 258 -14.50 -12.82 5.35
C GLU A 258 -14.85 -13.08 6.83
N LYS A 259 -15.90 -13.83 7.08
CA LYS A 259 -16.36 -14.15 8.43
C LYS A 259 -15.40 -15.10 9.16
N GLU A 260 -14.97 -16.16 8.50
CA GLU A 260 -14.16 -17.24 9.07
C GLU A 260 -12.70 -16.83 9.25
N HIS A 261 -12.18 -15.96 8.36
CA HIS A 261 -10.80 -15.51 8.41
C HIS A 261 -10.62 -14.15 9.10
N THR A 262 -11.65 -13.59 9.72
CA THR A 262 -11.51 -12.38 10.54
C THR A 262 -10.48 -12.59 11.64
N TYR A 263 -9.46 -11.73 11.70
CA TYR A 263 -8.35 -11.79 12.62
C TYR A 263 -8.43 -10.64 13.64
N LYS A 264 -8.34 -10.97 14.93
CA LYS A 264 -8.36 -10.00 16.03
C LYS A 264 -6.97 -9.90 16.65
N PHE A 265 -6.50 -8.69 16.92
CA PHE A 265 -5.22 -8.39 17.55
C PHE A 265 -5.31 -7.09 18.36
N GLY A 266 -4.21 -6.68 19.00
CA GLY A 266 -4.23 -5.58 19.96
C GLY A 266 -4.59 -4.18 19.40
N ALA A 267 -4.48 -3.95 18.08
CA ALA A 267 -4.90 -2.71 17.43
C ALA A 267 -6.35 -2.75 16.88
N GLY A 268 -7.06 -3.88 17.00
CA GLY A 268 -8.42 -4.02 16.50
C GLY A 268 -8.66 -5.34 15.77
N LYS A 269 -9.25 -5.27 14.59
CA LYS A 269 -9.49 -6.45 13.75
C LYS A 269 -9.11 -6.18 12.30
N LEU A 270 -8.75 -7.24 11.61
CA LEU A 270 -8.53 -7.32 10.19
C LEU A 270 -9.59 -8.27 9.60
N VAL A 271 -10.30 -7.83 8.56
CA VAL A 271 -11.30 -8.62 7.84
C VAL A 271 -10.79 -8.82 6.41
N PRO A 272 -10.31 -10.01 6.06
CA PRO A 272 -9.86 -10.30 4.71
C PRO A 272 -11.03 -10.14 3.73
N LYS A 273 -10.78 -9.42 2.64
CA LYS A 273 -11.77 -9.18 1.58
C LYS A 273 -11.43 -10.03 0.37
N VAL A 274 -12.46 -10.44 -0.35
CA VAL A 274 -12.33 -11.07 -1.65
C VAL A 274 -12.97 -10.17 -2.70
N ASN A 275 -12.31 -10.02 -3.83
CA ASN A 275 -12.81 -9.22 -4.94
C ASN A 275 -12.64 -9.98 -6.27
N ILE A 276 -13.72 -10.09 -7.03
CA ILE A 276 -13.66 -10.49 -8.43
C ILE A 276 -13.29 -9.25 -9.24
N GLY A 277 -12.01 -9.14 -9.61
CA GLY A 277 -11.45 -7.93 -10.20
C GLY A 277 -11.66 -7.79 -11.70
N ALA A 278 -11.72 -8.92 -12.44
CA ALA A 278 -11.91 -8.91 -13.87
C ALA A 278 -12.50 -10.22 -14.40
N ILE A 279 -13.15 -10.13 -15.55
CA ILE A 279 -13.59 -11.26 -16.38
C ILE A 279 -13.19 -10.98 -17.82
N MET A 280 -12.55 -11.95 -18.48
CA MET A 280 -12.09 -11.83 -19.85
C MET A 280 -12.44 -13.07 -20.67
N GLY A 281 -13.25 -12.91 -21.71
CA GLY A 281 -13.64 -14.01 -22.58
C GLY A 281 -14.21 -13.55 -23.92
N GLY A 282 -13.93 -14.32 -24.96
CA GLY A 282 -14.36 -14.01 -26.32
C GLY A 282 -13.56 -12.90 -27.00
N ALA A 283 -13.97 -12.57 -28.22
CA ALA A 283 -13.37 -11.53 -29.04
C ALA A 283 -14.47 -10.58 -29.54
N PRO A 284 -14.52 -9.29 -29.15
CA PRO A 284 -15.59 -8.38 -29.58
C PRO A 284 -15.72 -8.19 -31.08
N PHE A 285 -14.63 -8.36 -31.81
CA PHE A 285 -14.61 -8.28 -33.29
C PHE A 285 -15.11 -9.55 -34.00
N LYS A 286 -15.39 -10.64 -33.24
CA LYS A 286 -15.85 -11.91 -33.78
C LYS A 286 -16.98 -12.55 -32.93
N PRO A 287 -18.10 -11.83 -32.70
CA PRO A 287 -19.18 -12.28 -31.81
C PRO A 287 -20.00 -13.45 -32.38
N ASN A 288 -19.77 -13.83 -33.61
CA ASN A 288 -20.44 -14.92 -34.28
C ASN A 288 -19.86 -16.31 -33.95
N PHE A 289 -18.90 -16.38 -33.02
CA PHE A 289 -18.40 -17.65 -32.47
C PHE A 289 -18.50 -17.64 -30.96
N SER A 290 -18.92 -18.77 -30.36
CA SER A 290 -18.81 -18.96 -28.92
C SER A 290 -17.34 -19.04 -28.52
N PRO A 291 -16.93 -18.36 -27.41
CA PRO A 291 -15.56 -18.46 -26.93
C PRO A 291 -15.26 -19.82 -26.31
N ALA A 292 -14.05 -20.33 -26.62
CA ALA A 292 -13.52 -21.56 -26.04
C ALA A 292 -12.89 -21.34 -24.66
N VAL A 293 -12.60 -20.10 -24.29
CA VAL A 293 -11.94 -19.74 -23.01
C VAL A 293 -12.60 -18.52 -22.41
N CYS A 294 -12.79 -18.56 -21.09
CA CYS A 294 -13.14 -17.39 -20.28
C CYS A 294 -12.35 -17.43 -18.98
N ASN A 295 -11.66 -16.33 -18.66
CA ASN A 295 -10.85 -16.17 -17.47
C ASN A 295 -11.53 -15.26 -16.47
N LEU A 296 -11.41 -15.59 -15.19
CA LEU A 296 -11.84 -14.78 -14.04
C LEU A 296 -10.62 -14.51 -13.16
N TYR A 297 -10.45 -13.28 -12.69
CA TYR A 297 -9.33 -12.86 -11.85
C TYR A 297 -9.84 -12.41 -10.49
N VAL A 298 -9.33 -13.06 -9.45
CA VAL A 298 -9.77 -12.89 -8.07
C VAL A 298 -8.59 -12.44 -7.23
N GLU A 299 -8.77 -11.38 -6.41
CA GLU A 299 -7.87 -11.04 -5.32
C GLU A 299 -8.54 -11.42 -3.99
N ALA A 300 -7.86 -12.20 -3.18
CA ALA A 300 -8.25 -12.49 -1.81
C ALA A 300 -7.20 -11.93 -0.84
N PHE A 301 -7.59 -11.00 0.01
CA PHE A 301 -6.75 -10.61 1.15
C PHE A 301 -6.68 -11.75 2.16
N THR A 302 -5.59 -11.84 2.90
CA THR A 302 -5.36 -12.92 3.85
C THR A 302 -5.01 -12.37 5.24
N LYS A 303 -5.43 -13.09 6.30
CA LYS A 303 -4.98 -12.79 7.66
C LYS A 303 -3.51 -13.22 7.85
N PRO A 304 -2.80 -12.69 8.86
CA PRO A 304 -1.49 -13.19 9.25
C PRO A 304 -1.46 -14.72 9.42
N GLY A 305 -0.41 -15.35 8.86
CA GLY A 305 -0.19 -16.79 8.94
C GLY A 305 -0.98 -17.65 7.94
N THR A 306 -1.79 -17.08 7.06
CA THR A 306 -2.47 -17.82 5.99
C THR A 306 -1.47 -18.21 4.91
N ARG A 307 -1.43 -19.49 4.54
CA ARG A 307 -0.64 -19.95 3.40
C ARG A 307 -1.44 -19.71 2.10
N PRO A 308 -0.82 -19.16 1.06
CA PRO A 308 -1.51 -18.89 -0.22
C PRO A 308 -2.19 -20.11 -0.82
N ILE A 309 -1.56 -21.27 -0.70
CA ILE A 309 -2.09 -22.55 -1.22
C ILE A 309 -3.42 -22.96 -0.55
N ASP A 310 -3.64 -22.59 0.72
CA ASP A 310 -4.90 -22.92 1.40
C ASP A 310 -6.06 -22.13 0.82
N VAL A 311 -5.83 -20.86 0.44
CA VAL A 311 -6.84 -20.03 -0.26
C VAL A 311 -7.16 -20.61 -1.64
N LEU A 312 -6.14 -21.06 -2.38
CA LEU A 312 -6.36 -21.71 -3.68
C LEU A 312 -7.23 -22.96 -3.54
N ARG A 313 -6.97 -23.79 -2.50
CA ARG A 313 -7.76 -25.01 -2.25
C ARG A 313 -9.22 -24.69 -1.92
N GLU A 314 -9.48 -23.66 -1.12
CA GLU A 314 -10.86 -23.22 -0.86
C GLU A 314 -11.58 -22.82 -2.15
N VAL A 315 -10.89 -22.13 -3.07
CA VAL A 315 -11.43 -21.78 -4.39
C VAL A 315 -11.68 -23.05 -5.22
N GLU A 316 -10.74 -24.01 -5.25
CA GLU A 316 -10.89 -25.27 -5.96
C GLU A 316 -12.08 -26.08 -5.44
N GLU A 317 -12.32 -26.11 -4.13
CA GLU A 317 -13.51 -26.73 -3.54
C GLU A 317 -14.82 -26.08 -4.03
N VAL A 318 -14.83 -24.74 -4.14
CA VAL A 318 -15.99 -24.02 -4.72
C VAL A 318 -16.21 -24.42 -6.17
N LEU A 319 -15.13 -24.45 -6.98
CA LEU A 319 -15.22 -24.80 -8.40
C LEU A 319 -15.74 -26.23 -8.59
N GLN A 320 -15.22 -27.19 -7.83
CA GLN A 320 -15.68 -28.59 -7.86
C GLN A 320 -17.18 -28.71 -7.57
N GLY A 321 -17.68 -27.92 -6.62
CA GLY A 321 -19.09 -27.88 -6.25
C GLY A 321 -20.03 -27.39 -7.37
N THR A 322 -19.52 -26.71 -8.38
CA THR A 322 -20.31 -26.18 -9.51
C THR A 322 -20.52 -27.17 -10.66
N GLY A 323 -19.69 -28.22 -10.72
CA GLY A 323 -19.68 -29.17 -11.83
C GLY A 323 -19.15 -28.59 -13.16
N VAL A 324 -18.59 -27.39 -13.14
CA VAL A 324 -17.91 -26.77 -14.30
C VAL A 324 -16.47 -27.22 -14.35
N GLU A 325 -16.02 -27.66 -15.52
CA GLU A 325 -14.60 -27.89 -15.77
C GLU A 325 -13.85 -26.55 -15.80
N ALA A 326 -13.01 -26.33 -14.81
CA ALA A 326 -12.24 -25.11 -14.65
C ALA A 326 -10.89 -25.41 -14.03
N ASP A 327 -9.85 -24.71 -14.53
CA ASP A 327 -8.52 -24.68 -13.91
C ASP A 327 -8.37 -23.45 -13.02
N SER A 328 -7.56 -23.55 -11.99
CA SER A 328 -7.18 -22.43 -11.14
C SER A 328 -5.66 -22.34 -11.03
N GLU A 329 -5.12 -21.13 -11.09
CA GLU A 329 -3.70 -20.86 -10.90
C GLU A 329 -3.48 -19.66 -9.98
N LEU A 330 -2.51 -19.78 -9.10
CA LEU A 330 -2.05 -18.71 -8.24
C LEU A 330 -0.91 -17.98 -8.96
N TYR A 331 -1.11 -16.72 -9.34
CA TYR A 331 -0.11 -15.99 -10.12
C TYR A 331 0.65 -14.91 -9.32
N LEU A 332 0.16 -14.52 -8.14
CA LEU A 332 0.90 -13.69 -7.18
C LEU A 332 0.43 -13.96 -5.76
N SER A 333 1.36 -13.90 -4.82
CA SER A 333 1.01 -13.87 -3.40
C SER A 333 2.00 -13.06 -2.59
N VAL A 334 1.49 -12.39 -1.56
CA VAL A 334 2.26 -11.79 -0.48
C VAL A 334 1.66 -12.22 0.85
N LEU A 335 2.51 -12.53 1.82
CA LEU A 335 2.04 -13.03 3.12
C LEU A 335 1.61 -11.87 4.01
N GLY A 336 0.57 -12.08 4.82
CA GLY A 336 0.21 -11.18 5.90
C GLY A 336 1.02 -11.50 7.17
N TYR A 337 1.35 -10.46 7.92
CA TYR A 337 2.12 -10.59 9.15
C TYR A 337 1.55 -9.76 10.29
N GLU A 338 1.78 -10.21 11.52
CA GLU A 338 1.72 -9.42 12.73
C GLU A 338 3.14 -9.26 13.29
N ALA A 339 3.58 -8.02 13.50
CA ALA A 339 4.92 -7.72 13.99
C ALA A 339 5.08 -8.15 15.44
N LYS A 340 6.12 -8.96 15.69
CA LYS A 340 6.58 -9.29 17.04
C LYS A 340 7.63 -8.28 17.49
N GLY A 341 7.65 -7.93 18.78
CA GLY A 341 8.62 -6.98 19.33
C GLY A 341 8.39 -5.53 18.92
N ALA A 342 7.22 -5.20 18.37
CA ALA A 342 6.85 -3.85 17.97
C ALA A 342 6.29 -3.00 19.14
N GLU A 343 6.01 -3.58 20.30
CA GLU A 343 5.40 -2.91 21.45
C GLU A 343 6.14 -1.64 21.88
N PRO A 344 7.50 -1.61 21.97
CA PRO A 344 8.21 -0.38 22.32
C PRO A 344 7.99 0.75 21.29
N LEU A 345 7.95 0.39 20.00
CA LEU A 345 7.68 1.32 18.90
C LEU A 345 6.23 1.83 18.93
N VAL A 346 5.26 0.93 19.21
CA VAL A 346 3.85 1.28 19.42
C VAL A 346 3.71 2.29 20.56
N ASP A 347 4.39 2.08 21.68
CA ASP A 347 4.33 2.97 22.84
C ASP A 347 5.01 4.32 22.57
N ALA A 348 6.13 4.33 21.85
CA ALA A 348 6.78 5.54 21.38
C ALA A 348 5.83 6.38 20.50
N MET A 349 5.16 5.73 19.52
CA MET A 349 4.22 6.41 18.62
C MET A 349 2.95 6.86 19.35
N ARG A 350 2.40 6.08 20.29
CA ARG A 350 1.28 6.50 21.15
C ARG A 350 1.65 7.72 22.01
N GLY A 351 2.87 7.75 22.54
CA GLY A 351 3.42 8.90 23.27
C GLY A 351 3.52 10.13 22.38
N ALA A 352 4.05 9.99 21.16
CA ALA A 352 4.14 11.06 20.16
C ALA A 352 2.75 11.60 19.78
N TYR A 353 1.78 10.71 19.54
CA TYR A 353 0.39 11.12 19.28
C TYR A 353 -0.20 11.97 20.41
N ARG A 354 -0.06 11.50 21.67
CA ARG A 354 -0.54 12.25 22.85
C ARG A 354 0.13 13.60 22.98
N ALA A 355 1.43 13.68 22.72
CA ALA A 355 2.19 14.92 22.80
C ALA A 355 1.72 15.98 21.78
N VAL A 356 1.27 15.55 20.57
CA VAL A 356 0.79 16.45 19.50
C VAL A 356 -0.70 16.74 19.64
N ARG A 357 -1.53 15.72 19.86
CA ARG A 357 -3.00 15.83 19.81
C ARG A 357 -3.68 15.97 21.17
N ASN A 358 -2.94 15.92 22.29
CA ASN A 358 -3.44 15.97 23.68
C ASN A 358 -4.54 14.94 24.00
N ARG A 359 -4.57 13.83 23.29
CA ARG A 359 -5.52 12.71 23.47
C ARG A 359 -4.87 11.40 23.08
N ALA A 360 -5.44 10.27 23.50
CA ALA A 360 -5.02 8.97 23.03
C ALA A 360 -5.41 8.75 21.56
N PRO A 361 -4.62 7.98 20.76
CA PRO A 361 -5.04 7.58 19.43
C PRO A 361 -6.32 6.74 19.50
N LYS A 362 -7.21 6.92 18.53
CA LYS A 362 -8.37 6.04 18.36
C LYS A 362 -7.93 4.67 17.87
N PRO A 363 -8.68 3.59 18.18
CA PRO A 363 -8.46 2.30 17.53
C PRO A 363 -8.49 2.44 16.03
N MET A 364 -7.64 1.66 15.36
CA MET A 364 -7.57 1.63 13.91
C MET A 364 -8.90 1.14 13.32
N GLN A 365 -9.34 1.75 12.24
CA GLN A 365 -10.54 1.30 11.53
C GLN A 365 -10.26 -0.04 10.84
N THR A 366 -11.27 -0.91 10.84
CA THR A 366 -11.16 -2.26 10.29
C THR A 366 -10.71 -2.25 8.83
N GLU A 367 -11.25 -1.35 8.02
CA GLU A 367 -10.93 -1.25 6.59
C GLU A 367 -9.46 -0.91 6.39
N LEU A 368 -8.91 0.01 7.19
CA LEU A 368 -7.51 0.42 7.12
C LEU A 368 -6.54 -0.63 7.69
N ASN A 369 -7.00 -1.48 8.62
CA ASN A 369 -6.24 -2.66 9.06
C ASN A 369 -6.22 -3.77 8.00
N SER A 370 -7.24 -3.82 7.15
CA SER A 370 -7.46 -4.91 6.20
C SER A 370 -6.78 -4.69 4.84
N THR A 371 -6.02 -3.59 4.68
CA THR A 371 -5.23 -3.31 3.47
C THR A 371 -3.90 -4.06 3.49
N TYR A 372 -3.26 -4.16 2.33
CA TYR A 372 -1.84 -4.49 2.20
C TYR A 372 -1.00 -3.23 2.45
N ALA A 373 0.23 -3.41 2.91
CA ALA A 373 1.29 -2.41 3.01
C ALA A 373 2.67 -3.09 3.08
N ASP A 374 3.73 -2.35 2.79
CA ASP A 374 5.12 -2.83 2.88
C ASP A 374 5.55 -3.25 4.30
N LEU A 375 4.72 -2.97 5.31
CA LEU A 375 4.88 -3.49 6.67
C LEU A 375 5.07 -5.03 6.67
N THR A 376 4.36 -5.74 5.78
CA THR A 376 4.46 -7.20 5.69
C THR A 376 5.87 -7.66 5.35
N ILE A 377 6.55 -6.95 4.43
CA ILE A 377 7.91 -7.28 3.98
C ILE A 377 8.93 -6.97 5.07
N LEU A 378 8.77 -5.82 5.77
CA LEU A 378 9.62 -5.48 6.91
C LEU A 378 9.56 -6.54 7.99
N VAL A 379 8.34 -6.98 8.36
CA VAL A 379 8.12 -7.99 9.39
C VAL A 379 8.61 -9.37 8.94
N GLU A 380 8.42 -9.73 7.68
CA GLU A 380 8.98 -10.95 7.07
C GLU A 380 10.51 -11.01 7.21
N MET A 381 11.17 -9.86 7.06
CA MET A 381 12.63 -9.72 7.20
C MET A 381 13.10 -9.57 8.65
N GLY A 382 12.17 -9.68 9.63
CA GLY A 382 12.48 -9.64 11.06
C GLY A 382 12.60 -8.24 11.64
N ILE A 383 12.21 -7.18 10.92
CA ILE A 383 12.24 -5.80 11.40
C ILE A 383 10.89 -5.48 12.08
N PRO A 384 10.87 -5.19 13.41
CA PRO A 384 9.69 -4.71 14.10
C PRO A 384 9.15 -3.43 13.45
N ALA A 385 7.93 -3.48 12.93
CA ALA A 385 7.36 -2.37 12.18
C ALA A 385 5.91 -2.06 12.59
N ILE A 386 5.54 -0.78 12.45
CA ILE A 386 4.16 -0.31 12.59
C ILE A 386 3.76 0.50 11.36
N LYS A 387 2.46 0.59 11.09
CA LYS A 387 1.89 1.57 10.16
C LYS A 387 1.23 2.70 10.93
N CYS A 388 1.58 3.95 10.60
CA CYS A 388 0.97 5.15 11.16
C CYS A 388 1.21 6.35 10.24
N GLY A 389 0.19 6.79 9.52
CA GLY A 389 0.27 7.94 8.63
C GLY A 389 -0.99 8.79 8.59
N PRO A 390 -0.89 10.05 8.10
CA PRO A 390 -2.00 10.97 8.02
C PRO A 390 -3.01 10.52 6.95
N ALA A 391 -4.28 10.70 7.26
CA ALA A 391 -5.38 10.65 6.31
C ALA A 391 -6.56 11.41 6.90
N PRO A 392 -7.48 11.97 6.10
CA PRO A 392 -8.62 12.70 6.62
C PRO A 392 -9.53 11.82 7.48
N GLU A 393 -9.89 12.30 8.66
CA GLU A 393 -10.89 11.65 9.54
C GLU A 393 -12.32 11.89 9.01
N ASP A 394 -12.56 13.01 8.32
CA ASP A 394 -13.87 13.38 7.81
C ASP A 394 -14.26 12.52 6.60
N PRO A 395 -15.33 11.71 6.68
CA PRO A 395 -15.78 10.88 5.57
C PRO A 395 -16.20 11.70 4.32
N ASN A 396 -16.60 12.96 4.49
CA ASN A 396 -16.94 13.84 3.39
C ASN A 396 -15.71 14.31 2.60
N LEU A 397 -14.52 14.19 3.16
CA LEU A 397 -13.24 14.42 2.49
C LEU A 397 -12.69 13.18 1.78
N ARG A 398 -13.49 12.13 1.65
CA ARG A 398 -13.23 10.95 0.80
C ARG A 398 -14.08 11.05 -0.47
N PRO A 399 -13.67 11.83 -1.46
CA PRO A 399 -14.34 11.72 -2.75
C PRO A 399 -14.12 10.28 -3.25
N ALA A 400 -15.19 9.65 -3.72
CA ALA A 400 -15.13 8.29 -4.30
C ALA A 400 -14.14 8.17 -5.47
N THR A 401 -13.52 9.26 -5.87
CA THR A 401 -12.82 9.42 -7.15
C THR A 401 -11.59 10.31 -7.12
N GLY A 402 -11.10 10.69 -5.94
CA GLY A 402 -9.90 11.51 -5.83
C GLY A 402 -9.37 11.54 -4.39
N GLU A 403 -8.15 11.99 -4.23
CA GLU A 403 -7.51 12.10 -2.94
C GLU A 403 -7.52 13.55 -2.46
N VAL A 404 -7.78 13.73 -1.18
CA VAL A 404 -7.71 15.03 -0.52
C VAL A 404 -7.07 14.89 0.85
N GLN A 405 -6.16 15.79 1.20
CA GLN A 405 -5.44 15.78 2.47
C GLN A 405 -5.53 17.14 3.17
N ARG A 406 -5.70 17.13 4.48
CA ARG A 406 -5.65 18.34 5.29
C ARG A 406 -4.20 18.69 5.61
N VAL A 407 -3.83 19.96 5.43
CA VAL A 407 -2.47 20.45 5.76
C VAL A 407 -2.13 20.23 7.24
N GLU A 408 -3.09 20.42 8.13
CA GLU A 408 -2.92 20.22 9.58
C GLU A 408 -2.54 18.78 9.92
N ASP A 409 -3.15 17.77 9.25
CA ASP A 409 -2.85 16.38 9.49
C ASP A 409 -1.43 16.02 9.03
N LEU A 410 -0.94 16.63 7.95
CA LEU A 410 0.46 16.49 7.52
C LEU A 410 1.43 17.09 8.54
N VAL A 411 1.13 18.29 9.06
CA VAL A 411 1.95 18.96 10.08
C VAL A 411 1.98 18.14 11.36
N ASP A 412 0.84 17.63 11.81
CA ASP A 412 0.75 16.81 13.00
C ASP A 412 1.50 15.49 12.86
N ALA A 413 1.37 14.80 11.69
CA ALA A 413 2.17 13.63 11.39
C ALA A 413 3.67 13.92 11.45
N THR A 414 4.11 15.01 10.82
CA THR A 414 5.52 15.44 10.87
C THR A 414 6.02 15.62 12.31
N LYS A 415 5.23 16.29 13.16
CA LYS A 415 5.55 16.48 14.57
C LYS A 415 5.60 15.15 15.34
N MET A 416 4.68 14.24 15.04
CA MET A 416 4.65 12.90 15.63
C MET A 416 5.90 12.10 15.23
N TYR A 417 6.31 12.16 13.97
CA TYR A 417 7.51 11.48 13.48
C TYR A 417 8.78 12.04 14.12
N CYS A 418 8.87 13.35 14.32
CA CYS A 418 9.97 13.96 15.11
C CYS A 418 10.04 13.38 16.53
N ALA A 419 8.90 13.33 17.22
CA ALA A 419 8.83 12.84 18.60
C ALA A 419 9.15 11.34 18.70
N ALA A 420 8.60 10.54 17.78
CA ALA A 420 8.87 9.10 17.70
C ALA A 420 10.35 8.83 17.40
N ALA A 421 10.95 9.57 16.47
CA ALA A 421 12.37 9.42 16.14
C ALA A 421 13.29 9.70 17.34
N ILE A 422 13.02 10.77 18.11
CA ILE A 422 13.79 11.07 19.33
C ILE A 422 13.64 9.94 20.35
N GLU A 423 12.41 9.47 20.57
CA GLU A 423 12.14 8.41 21.54
C GLU A 423 12.80 7.09 21.15
N VAL A 424 12.65 6.68 19.88
CA VAL A 424 13.22 5.43 19.36
C VAL A 424 14.74 5.51 19.36
N CYS A 425 15.32 6.47 18.66
CA CYS A 425 16.77 6.54 18.45
C CYS A 425 17.58 6.79 19.73
N ASN A 426 16.97 7.34 20.80
CA ASN A 426 17.67 7.66 22.03
C ASN A 426 17.36 6.74 23.20
N HIS A 427 16.21 6.05 23.19
CA HIS A 427 15.70 5.39 24.40
C HIS A 427 15.30 3.93 24.23
N LEU A 428 15.14 3.42 23.00
CA LEU A 428 14.86 2.01 22.78
C LEU A 428 16.16 1.18 22.64
N PRO A 429 16.09 -0.13 22.90
CA PRO A 429 17.22 -1.02 22.61
C PRO A 429 17.38 -1.21 21.10
N ARG A 430 18.53 -1.70 20.66
CA ARG A 430 18.71 -2.30 19.33
C ARG A 430 18.02 -3.66 19.26
N THR A 431 17.49 -4.01 18.13
CA THR A 431 16.85 -5.32 17.87
C THR A 431 17.76 -6.24 17.09
#